data_f36ddc74f9b14ea2a7d9122814077a86
#
_entry.id   f36ddc74f9b14ea2a7d9122814077a86
#
_cell.length_a   1.000
_cell.length_b   1.000
_cell.length_c   1.000
_cell.angle_alpha   90.00
_cell.angle_beta   90.00
_cell.angle_gamma   90.00
#
_symmetry.space_group_name_H-M   'P 1'
#
loop_
_entity.id
_entity.type
_entity.pdbx_description
1 polymer ?
#
loop_
_entity_poly.entity_id
_entity_poly.type
_entity_poly.pdbx_seq_one_letter_code
_entity_poly.pdbx_strand_id
1 'polypeptide(L)'
;MLTTGSLGGILAFRTQDLDLAQNQLGQLAAAFTTSFNEVHKEGFDSNGDQGVDFFNIGSPTVLSNSKNSQPGATVTAEWSDSSALKASNYTVSYDGTNWTATRASDNVKISLTPVTSGTDTTLSFDGLTLNVSGTAAKNDSFVVKPVQNVIAGMSVAITDETQIAAAGATGGESDNRNAQKLLDLQDANVVNGNATLAQAYASIVSTVGNKTSSLETASTTQENVVNQLTDRQQSVSGVNLDEEYANLTKYQQYYMANAQVLQTASAIFDALMSIR
;
A
#
# COMPACT_ATOMS: atom_id res chain seq x y z
N MET A 1 13.93 4.83 8.70
CA MET A 1 13.16 4.76 7.45
C MET A 1 13.44 6.01 6.63
N LEU A 2 13.58 5.90 5.32
CA LEU A 2 13.64 7.05 4.41
C LEU A 2 12.23 7.65 4.32
N THR A 3 12.04 8.85 4.86
CA THR A 3 10.72 9.52 4.96
C THR A 3 10.60 10.75 4.07
N THR A 4 11.68 11.15 3.40
CA THR A 4 11.76 12.37 2.59
C THR A 4 12.34 12.10 1.20
N GLY A 5 12.14 13.03 0.28
CA GLY A 5 12.58 12.92 -1.12
C GLY A 5 11.74 11.92 -1.94
N SER A 6 12.09 11.72 -3.20
CA SER A 6 11.35 10.87 -4.13
C SER A 6 11.21 9.43 -3.64
N LEU A 7 12.26 8.86 -3.05
CA LEU A 7 12.22 7.50 -2.53
C LEU A 7 11.31 7.38 -1.32
N GLY A 8 11.32 8.38 -0.41
CA GLY A 8 10.38 8.45 0.71
C GLY A 8 8.93 8.56 0.24
N GLY A 9 8.67 9.37 -0.80
CA GLY A 9 7.35 9.49 -1.43
C GLY A 9 6.86 8.18 -2.05
N ILE A 10 7.71 7.45 -2.78
CA ILE A 10 7.37 6.15 -3.38
C ILE A 10 7.05 5.10 -2.29
N LEU A 11 7.84 5.06 -1.20
CA LEU A 11 7.57 4.16 -0.09
C LEU A 11 6.28 4.49 0.65
N ALA A 12 5.99 5.78 0.84
CA ALA A 12 4.73 6.24 1.44
C ALA A 12 3.54 5.88 0.55
N PHE A 13 3.61 6.14 -0.75
CA PHE A 13 2.56 5.75 -1.71
C PHE A 13 2.30 4.24 -1.67
N ARG A 14 3.36 3.42 -1.67
CA ARG A 14 3.21 1.97 -1.60
C ARG A 14 2.45 1.54 -0.33
N THR A 15 2.85 2.04 0.84
CA THR A 15 2.33 1.55 2.12
C THR A 15 0.99 2.17 2.53
N GLN A 16 0.74 3.42 2.14
CA GLN A 16 -0.46 4.15 2.55
C GLN A 16 -1.58 4.13 1.50
N ASP A 17 -1.22 4.08 0.22
CA ASP A 17 -2.20 4.18 -0.86
C ASP A 17 -2.37 2.86 -1.62
N LEU A 18 -1.29 2.28 -2.13
CA LEU A 18 -1.34 1.07 -2.95
C LEU A 18 -1.75 -0.16 -2.13
N ASP A 19 -1.11 -0.39 -0.98
CA ASP A 19 -1.45 -1.52 -0.10
C ASP A 19 -2.89 -1.42 0.40
N LEU A 20 -3.39 -0.20 0.70
CA LEU A 20 -4.78 0.02 1.09
C LEU A 20 -5.75 -0.34 -0.05
N ALA A 21 -5.51 0.18 -1.25
CA ALA A 21 -6.37 -0.11 -2.40
C ALA A 21 -6.36 -1.61 -2.76
N GLN A 22 -5.20 -2.26 -2.72
CA GLN A 22 -5.08 -3.70 -2.93
C GLN A 22 -5.85 -4.50 -1.87
N ASN A 23 -5.75 -4.12 -0.60
CA ASN A 23 -6.48 -4.79 0.47
C ASN A 23 -8.00 -4.58 0.35
N GLN A 24 -8.47 -3.40 -0.05
CA GLN A 24 -9.88 -3.13 -0.28
C GLN A 24 -10.44 -3.96 -1.45
N LEU A 25 -9.72 -3.99 -2.57
CA LEU A 25 -10.10 -4.83 -3.73
C LEU A 25 -10.04 -6.32 -3.39
N GLY A 26 -9.01 -6.74 -2.64
CA GLY A 26 -8.89 -8.12 -2.18
C GLY A 26 -10.00 -8.53 -1.23
N GLN A 27 -10.41 -7.65 -0.31
CA GLN A 27 -11.57 -7.88 0.58
C GLN A 27 -12.86 -8.01 -0.23
N LEU A 28 -13.08 -7.13 -1.20
CA LEU A 28 -14.24 -7.18 -2.08
C LEU A 28 -14.29 -8.52 -2.87
N ALA A 29 -13.15 -8.92 -3.44
CA ALA A 29 -13.04 -10.18 -4.18
C ALA A 29 -13.22 -11.40 -3.25
N ALA A 30 -12.66 -11.38 -2.02
CA ALA A 30 -12.86 -12.43 -1.04
C ALA A 30 -14.34 -12.57 -0.65
N ALA A 31 -15.00 -11.46 -0.33
CA ALA A 31 -16.41 -11.46 0.01
C ALA A 31 -17.27 -11.97 -1.12
N PHE A 32 -17.02 -11.52 -2.35
CA PHE A 32 -17.75 -12.00 -3.54
C PHE A 32 -17.58 -13.50 -3.77
N THR A 33 -16.33 -13.97 -3.89
CA THR A 33 -16.04 -15.36 -4.24
C THR A 33 -16.49 -16.33 -3.16
N THR A 34 -16.30 -15.99 -1.88
CA THR A 34 -16.72 -16.86 -0.78
C THR A 34 -18.24 -16.94 -0.69
N SER A 35 -18.95 -15.79 -0.71
CA SER A 35 -20.42 -15.81 -0.67
C SER A 35 -21.03 -16.48 -1.87
N PHE A 36 -20.45 -16.30 -3.07
CA PHE A 36 -20.90 -16.99 -4.26
C PHE A 36 -20.71 -18.51 -4.15
N ASN A 37 -19.54 -18.96 -3.71
CA ASN A 37 -19.24 -20.37 -3.52
C ASN A 37 -20.17 -21.00 -2.45
N GLU A 38 -20.43 -20.29 -1.35
CA GLU A 38 -21.35 -20.77 -0.30
C GLU A 38 -22.74 -21.02 -0.85
N VAL A 39 -23.31 -20.04 -1.57
CA VAL A 39 -24.64 -20.19 -2.17
C VAL A 39 -24.62 -21.24 -3.29
N HIS A 40 -23.56 -21.30 -4.12
CA HIS A 40 -23.46 -22.29 -5.17
C HIS A 40 -23.45 -23.74 -4.62
N LYS A 41 -22.77 -23.97 -3.50
CA LYS A 41 -22.73 -25.27 -2.81
C LYS A 41 -24.07 -25.67 -2.16
N GLU A 42 -24.99 -24.72 -1.92
CA GLU A 42 -26.33 -25.05 -1.43
C GLU A 42 -27.26 -25.62 -2.52
N GLY A 43 -26.89 -25.39 -3.79
CA GLY A 43 -27.69 -25.82 -4.94
C GLY A 43 -27.34 -27.19 -5.45
N PHE A 44 -28.07 -27.59 -6.50
CA PHE A 44 -27.84 -28.81 -7.26
C PHE A 44 -27.62 -28.45 -8.71
N ASP A 45 -26.73 -29.18 -9.34
CA ASP A 45 -26.39 -29.03 -10.76
C ASP A 45 -27.35 -29.80 -11.68
N SER A 46 -27.13 -29.77 -13.00
CA SER A 46 -27.98 -30.46 -13.98
C SER A 46 -27.87 -31.97 -13.91
N ASN A 47 -26.84 -32.53 -13.30
CA ASN A 47 -26.69 -33.96 -13.09
C ASN A 47 -27.38 -34.43 -11.79
N GLY A 48 -27.89 -33.50 -10.99
CA GLY A 48 -28.47 -33.76 -9.67
C GLY A 48 -27.43 -33.87 -8.56
N ASP A 49 -26.16 -33.52 -8.82
CA ASP A 49 -25.11 -33.48 -7.85
C ASP A 49 -25.12 -32.13 -7.11
N GLN A 50 -24.68 -32.16 -5.85
CA GLN A 50 -24.56 -30.93 -5.05
C GLN A 50 -23.45 -30.01 -5.62
N GLY A 51 -23.71 -28.70 -5.63
CA GLY A 51 -22.76 -27.72 -6.12
C GLY A 51 -21.42 -27.75 -5.42
N VAL A 52 -20.37 -27.46 -6.16
CA VAL A 52 -19.00 -27.33 -5.70
C VAL A 52 -18.58 -25.86 -5.67
N ASP A 53 -17.35 -25.55 -5.27
CA ASP A 53 -16.84 -24.17 -5.40
C ASP A 53 -16.82 -23.75 -6.88
N PHE A 54 -17.50 -22.64 -7.19
CA PHE A 54 -17.56 -22.08 -8.53
C PHE A 54 -16.25 -21.34 -8.88
N PHE A 55 -15.67 -20.68 -7.89
CA PHE A 55 -14.41 -19.96 -8.02
C PHE A 55 -13.32 -20.56 -7.16
N ASN A 56 -12.11 -20.67 -7.73
CA ASN A 56 -10.89 -20.75 -6.93
C ASN A 56 -10.55 -19.38 -6.36
N ILE A 57 -9.92 -19.35 -5.21
CA ILE A 57 -9.55 -18.13 -4.51
C ILE A 57 -8.13 -18.25 -3.93
N GLY A 58 -7.35 -17.18 -4.00
CA GLY A 58 -6.00 -17.17 -3.42
C GLY A 58 -6.05 -17.14 -1.89
N SER A 59 -5.14 -17.86 -1.25
CA SER A 59 -5.06 -17.97 0.21
C SER A 59 -4.33 -16.78 0.86
N PRO A 60 -4.55 -16.52 2.15
CA PRO A 60 -3.76 -15.58 2.93
C PRO A 60 -2.27 -15.93 2.89
N THR A 61 -1.41 -14.91 2.92
CA THR A 61 0.04 -15.09 2.94
C THR A 61 0.61 -14.63 4.27
N VAL A 62 1.55 -15.42 4.82
CA VAL A 62 2.31 -15.05 6.01
C VAL A 62 3.79 -14.98 5.67
N LEU A 63 4.43 -13.88 6.06
CA LEU A 63 5.85 -13.64 5.87
C LEU A 63 6.53 -13.55 7.24
N SER A 64 7.46 -14.46 7.51
CA SER A 64 8.28 -14.44 8.72
C SER A 64 9.33 -13.33 8.64
N ASN A 65 9.59 -12.66 9.77
CA ASN A 65 10.68 -11.71 9.87
C ASN A 65 12.03 -12.45 9.81
N SER A 66 12.98 -11.92 9.06
CA SER A 66 14.32 -12.49 8.95
C SER A 66 15.13 -12.54 10.26
N LYS A 67 14.67 -11.80 11.28
CA LYS A 67 15.25 -11.76 12.62
C LYS A 67 14.58 -12.69 13.61
N ASN A 68 13.56 -13.45 13.19
CA ASN A 68 12.92 -14.44 14.04
C ASN A 68 13.93 -15.54 14.47
N SER A 69 13.69 -16.12 15.62
CA SER A 69 14.48 -17.22 16.17
C SER A 69 14.58 -18.41 15.21
N GLN A 70 15.71 -19.12 15.25
CA GLN A 70 15.93 -20.32 14.46
C GLN A 70 16.51 -21.47 15.33
N PRO A 71 15.91 -22.68 15.37
CA PRO A 71 14.61 -23.00 14.79
C PRO A 71 13.48 -22.31 15.52
N GLY A 72 12.49 -21.79 14.81
CA GLY A 72 11.42 -20.96 15.35
C GLY A 72 10.02 -21.43 14.97
N ALA A 73 9.02 -20.64 15.35
CA ALA A 73 7.64 -20.88 14.98
C ALA A 73 7.41 -20.70 13.48
N THR A 74 6.59 -21.57 12.90
CA THR A 74 5.99 -21.39 11.58
C THR A 74 4.53 -20.97 11.73
N VAL A 75 4.11 -19.96 10.99
CA VAL A 75 2.74 -19.45 11.05
C VAL A 75 2.10 -19.55 9.67
N THR A 76 0.93 -20.18 9.62
CA THR A 76 0.03 -20.18 8.46
C THR A 76 -1.25 -19.43 8.79
N ALA A 77 -1.97 -18.95 7.79
CA ALA A 77 -3.21 -18.20 7.96
C ALA A 77 -4.31 -18.76 7.06
N GLU A 78 -5.52 -18.79 7.60
CA GLU A 78 -6.74 -19.21 6.91
C GLU A 78 -7.86 -18.21 7.22
N TRP A 79 -8.87 -18.14 6.35
CA TRP A 79 -10.08 -17.39 6.65
C TRP A 79 -11.01 -18.27 7.48
N SER A 80 -11.44 -17.74 8.63
CA SER A 80 -12.48 -18.35 9.46
C SER A 80 -13.87 -17.74 9.20
N ASP A 81 -13.90 -16.48 8.79
CA ASP A 81 -15.12 -15.75 8.45
C ASP A 81 -14.78 -14.64 7.43
N SER A 82 -15.12 -14.86 6.17
CA SER A 82 -14.85 -13.91 5.09
C SER A 82 -15.60 -12.59 5.25
N SER A 83 -16.77 -12.61 5.88
CA SER A 83 -17.59 -11.43 6.12
C SER A 83 -17.02 -10.51 7.21
N ALA A 84 -16.18 -11.04 8.09
CA ALA A 84 -15.52 -10.29 9.16
C ALA A 84 -14.13 -9.75 8.76
N LEU A 85 -13.60 -10.14 7.58
CA LEU A 85 -12.29 -9.70 7.10
C LEU A 85 -12.19 -8.18 7.00
N LYS A 86 -11.06 -7.64 7.39
CA LYS A 86 -10.73 -6.22 7.24
C LYS A 86 -9.77 -5.99 6.07
N ALA A 87 -9.95 -4.88 5.36
CA ALA A 87 -9.06 -4.46 4.27
C ALA A 87 -7.71 -3.97 4.81
N SER A 88 -6.94 -4.86 5.42
CA SER A 88 -5.68 -4.52 6.07
C SER A 88 -4.70 -5.68 6.11
N ASN A 89 -3.42 -5.36 6.08
CA ASN A 89 -2.35 -6.26 6.51
C ASN A 89 -2.19 -6.19 8.03
N TYR A 90 -1.54 -7.19 8.61
CA TYR A 90 -1.28 -7.25 10.06
C TYR A 90 0.18 -7.59 10.33
N THR A 91 0.69 -7.03 11.44
CA THR A 91 1.93 -7.50 12.03
C THR A 91 1.57 -8.25 13.31
N VAL A 92 1.81 -9.54 13.32
CA VAL A 92 1.60 -10.41 14.50
C VAL A 92 2.94 -10.58 15.20
N SER A 93 3.00 -10.32 16.49
CA SER A 93 4.23 -10.38 17.29
C SER A 93 4.01 -11.12 18.60
N TYR A 94 5.08 -11.76 19.07
CA TYR A 94 5.13 -12.45 20.36
C TYR A 94 6.12 -11.76 21.30
N ASP A 95 5.68 -11.36 22.49
CA ASP A 95 6.51 -10.64 23.47
C ASP A 95 7.25 -11.56 24.43
N GLY A 96 7.10 -12.87 24.28
CA GLY A 96 7.61 -13.92 25.18
C GLY A 96 6.51 -14.48 26.09
N THR A 97 5.32 -13.89 26.10
CA THR A 97 4.17 -14.32 26.91
C THR A 97 2.87 -14.19 26.11
N ASN A 98 2.66 -13.06 25.43
CA ASN A 98 1.42 -12.74 24.75
C ASN A 98 1.62 -12.56 23.25
N TRP A 99 0.62 -12.94 22.47
CA TRP A 99 0.51 -12.64 21.06
C TRP A 99 -0.31 -11.36 20.84
N THR A 100 0.16 -10.51 19.96
CA THR A 100 -0.52 -9.26 19.58
C THR A 100 -0.53 -9.11 18.06
N ALA A 101 -1.69 -8.87 17.48
CA ALA A 101 -1.82 -8.45 16.09
C ALA A 101 -1.98 -6.92 16.03
N THR A 102 -1.16 -6.26 15.22
CA THR A 102 -1.30 -4.82 14.93
C THR A 102 -1.81 -4.67 13.52
N ARG A 103 -2.99 -4.08 13.37
CA ARG A 103 -3.62 -3.79 12.08
C ARG A 103 -2.93 -2.60 11.42
N ALA A 104 -2.51 -2.75 10.15
CA ALA A 104 -1.72 -1.73 9.45
C ALA A 104 -2.55 -0.50 9.04
N SER A 105 -3.87 -0.65 8.79
CA SER A 105 -4.73 0.43 8.31
C SER A 105 -4.99 1.53 9.36
N ASP A 106 -5.04 1.18 10.64
CA ASP A 106 -5.44 2.07 11.75
C ASP A 106 -4.52 1.97 12.97
N ASN A 107 -3.49 1.13 12.92
CA ASN A 107 -2.55 0.83 14.02
C ASN A 107 -3.23 0.28 15.29
N VAL A 108 -4.43 -0.26 15.17
CA VAL A 108 -5.12 -0.90 16.30
C VAL A 108 -4.38 -2.17 16.69
N LYS A 109 -4.10 -2.31 17.99
CA LYS A 109 -3.49 -3.50 18.58
C LYS A 109 -4.59 -4.41 19.15
N ILE A 110 -4.58 -5.66 18.69
CA ILE A 110 -5.51 -6.71 19.09
C ILE A 110 -4.72 -7.72 19.92
N SER A 111 -5.08 -7.87 21.20
CA SER A 111 -4.52 -8.92 22.04
C SER A 111 -5.14 -10.25 21.64
N LEU A 112 -4.29 -11.23 21.30
CA LEU A 112 -4.73 -12.53 20.82
C LEU A 112 -4.72 -13.53 21.98
N THR A 113 -5.82 -14.26 22.14
CA THR A 113 -5.90 -15.35 23.12
C THR A 113 -5.52 -16.65 22.42
N PRO A 114 -4.39 -17.29 22.79
CA PRO A 114 -3.99 -18.53 22.19
C PRO A 114 -4.89 -19.70 22.64
N VAL A 115 -5.30 -20.52 21.68
CA VAL A 115 -5.93 -21.81 21.93
C VAL A 115 -4.93 -22.88 21.54
N THR A 116 -4.39 -23.62 22.51
CA THR A 116 -3.35 -24.62 22.27
C THR A 116 -3.93 -26.03 22.27
N SER A 117 -3.58 -26.81 21.25
CA SER A 117 -3.92 -28.23 21.12
C SER A 117 -2.66 -29.01 20.72
N GLY A 118 -2.10 -29.77 21.65
CA GLY A 118 -0.82 -30.43 21.44
C GLY A 118 0.33 -29.44 21.27
N THR A 119 1.01 -29.48 20.13
CA THR A 119 2.13 -28.59 19.77
C THR A 119 1.70 -27.37 18.99
N ASP A 120 0.45 -27.29 18.56
CA ASP A 120 -0.04 -26.24 17.71
C ASP A 120 -0.87 -25.23 18.53
N THR A 121 -0.71 -23.97 18.18
CA THR A 121 -1.42 -22.85 18.80
C THR A 121 -2.22 -22.13 17.74
N THR A 122 -3.50 -21.94 18.00
CA THR A 122 -4.42 -21.23 17.11
C THR A 122 -4.71 -19.83 17.67
N LEU A 123 -4.63 -18.82 16.82
CA LEU A 123 -4.93 -17.43 17.13
C LEU A 123 -6.00 -16.91 16.15
N SER A 124 -7.13 -16.39 16.69
CA SER A 124 -8.24 -15.93 15.84
C SER A 124 -8.52 -14.44 16.08
N PHE A 125 -8.70 -13.69 14.98
CA PHE A 125 -9.07 -12.27 14.99
C PHE A 125 -9.53 -11.81 13.60
N ASP A 126 -10.42 -10.84 13.53
CA ASP A 126 -10.87 -10.18 12.29
C ASP A 126 -11.18 -11.14 11.13
N GLY A 127 -11.84 -12.28 11.42
CA GLY A 127 -12.19 -13.28 10.40
C GLY A 127 -11.01 -14.16 9.94
N LEU A 128 -9.88 -14.09 10.64
CA LEU A 128 -8.69 -14.90 10.39
C LEU A 128 -8.44 -15.91 11.49
N THR A 129 -7.90 -17.05 11.13
CA THR A 129 -7.30 -18.02 12.02
C THR A 129 -5.86 -18.25 11.61
N LEU A 130 -4.93 -18.04 12.55
CA LEU A 130 -3.53 -18.34 12.39
C LEU A 130 -3.20 -19.64 13.11
N ASN A 131 -2.54 -20.56 12.41
CA ASN A 131 -2.01 -21.78 12.99
C ASN A 131 -0.50 -21.60 13.20
N VAL A 132 -0.08 -21.60 14.45
CA VAL A 132 1.32 -21.46 14.88
C VAL A 132 1.83 -22.81 15.29
N SER A 133 2.80 -23.35 14.55
CA SER A 133 3.48 -24.62 14.84
C SER A 133 4.93 -24.35 15.27
N GLY A 134 5.42 -25.08 16.26
CA GLY A 134 6.73 -24.88 16.85
C GLY A 134 6.74 -23.83 17.97
N THR A 135 7.93 -23.44 18.40
CA THR A 135 8.10 -22.54 19.56
C THR A 135 8.47 -21.13 19.12
N ALA A 136 7.61 -20.18 19.45
CA ALA A 136 7.90 -18.76 19.24
C ALA A 136 8.82 -18.23 20.36
N ALA A 137 9.77 -17.40 19.99
CA ALA A 137 10.62 -16.69 20.94
C ALA A 137 10.23 -15.23 21.05
N LYS A 138 10.66 -14.58 22.12
CA LYS A 138 10.42 -13.15 22.34
C LYS A 138 10.94 -12.31 21.16
N ASN A 139 10.09 -11.42 20.66
CA ASN A 139 10.26 -10.54 19.51
C ASN A 139 10.14 -11.23 18.14
N ASP A 140 9.73 -12.48 18.08
CA ASP A 140 9.33 -13.07 16.80
C ASP A 140 8.14 -12.30 16.24
N SER A 141 8.15 -12.04 14.94
CA SER A 141 7.10 -11.30 14.25
C SER A 141 6.83 -11.83 12.85
N PHE A 142 5.57 -11.71 12.45
CA PHE A 142 5.05 -12.22 11.19
C PHE A 142 4.16 -11.17 10.55
N VAL A 143 4.33 -10.94 9.26
CA VAL A 143 3.42 -10.09 8.48
C VAL A 143 2.38 -10.97 7.83
N VAL A 144 1.12 -10.77 8.19
CA VAL A 144 -0.04 -11.48 7.63
C VAL A 144 -0.71 -10.58 6.61
N LYS A 145 -0.93 -11.12 5.42
CA LYS A 145 -1.58 -10.45 4.30
C LYS A 145 -2.83 -11.26 3.92
N PRO A 146 -3.98 -10.93 4.53
CA PRO A 146 -5.17 -11.76 4.41
C PRO A 146 -5.73 -11.83 2.99
N VAL A 147 -5.74 -10.71 2.29
CA VAL A 147 -6.53 -10.53 1.06
C VAL A 147 -5.69 -10.10 -0.15
N GLN A 148 -4.37 -9.92 0.02
CA GLN A 148 -3.52 -9.40 -1.05
C GLN A 148 -3.45 -10.31 -2.28
N ASN A 149 -3.48 -11.64 -2.09
CA ASN A 149 -3.37 -12.63 -3.17
C ASN A 149 -4.72 -13.16 -3.69
N VAL A 150 -5.83 -12.68 -3.14
CA VAL A 150 -7.18 -13.14 -3.53
C VAL A 150 -7.40 -13.00 -5.03
N ILE A 151 -7.20 -11.81 -5.57
CA ILE A 151 -7.45 -11.52 -6.99
C ILE A 151 -6.50 -12.30 -7.89
N ALA A 152 -5.23 -12.40 -7.52
CA ALA A 152 -4.23 -13.14 -8.31
C ALA A 152 -4.51 -14.65 -8.38
N GLY A 153 -5.12 -15.21 -7.33
CA GLY A 153 -5.53 -16.62 -7.29
C GLY A 153 -6.97 -16.88 -7.71
N MET A 154 -7.73 -15.83 -8.07
CA MET A 154 -9.13 -15.98 -8.48
C MET A 154 -9.23 -16.53 -9.90
N SER A 155 -9.95 -17.64 -10.06
CA SER A 155 -10.26 -18.23 -11.34
C SER A 155 -11.56 -19.04 -11.25
N VAL A 156 -12.18 -19.35 -12.38
CA VAL A 156 -13.34 -20.27 -12.42
C VAL A 156 -12.82 -21.67 -12.09
N ALA A 157 -13.44 -22.34 -11.13
CA ALA A 157 -13.08 -23.70 -10.68
C ALA A 157 -13.82 -24.79 -11.45
N ILE A 158 -15.07 -24.54 -11.81
CA ILE A 158 -15.86 -25.47 -12.60
C ILE A 158 -15.31 -25.55 -14.03
N THR A 159 -15.35 -26.75 -14.62
CA THR A 159 -14.80 -27.03 -15.95
C THR A 159 -15.88 -27.32 -16.99
N ASP A 160 -17.12 -27.52 -16.55
CA ASP A 160 -18.26 -27.87 -17.36
C ASP A 160 -19.48 -27.04 -16.94
N GLU A 161 -20.31 -26.65 -17.92
CA GLU A 161 -21.54 -25.90 -17.68
C GLU A 161 -22.58 -26.70 -16.90
N THR A 162 -22.54 -28.01 -16.98
CA THR A 162 -23.43 -28.92 -16.23
C THR A 162 -23.19 -28.86 -14.71
N GLN A 163 -22.04 -28.37 -14.27
CA GLN A 163 -21.68 -28.19 -12.86
C GLN A 163 -22.29 -26.93 -12.23
N ILE A 164 -23.00 -26.10 -13.00
CA ILE A 164 -23.66 -24.91 -12.46
C ILE A 164 -24.84 -25.32 -11.59
N ALA A 165 -24.74 -25.12 -10.28
CA ALA A 165 -25.74 -25.50 -9.30
C ALA A 165 -26.89 -24.47 -9.23
N ALA A 166 -27.77 -24.45 -10.21
CA ALA A 166 -28.90 -23.51 -10.34
C ALA A 166 -30.15 -23.95 -9.58
N ALA A 167 -30.34 -25.26 -9.39
CA ALA A 167 -31.53 -25.82 -8.75
C ALA A 167 -31.45 -25.76 -7.21
N GLY A 168 -32.60 -25.59 -6.56
CA GLY A 168 -32.73 -25.62 -5.08
C GLY A 168 -32.98 -27.01 -4.49
N ALA A 169 -33.24 -28.03 -5.36
CA ALA A 169 -33.44 -29.43 -4.99
C ALA A 169 -33.14 -30.34 -6.18
N THR A 170 -32.89 -31.62 -5.92
CA THR A 170 -32.70 -32.63 -6.96
C THR A 170 -33.99 -32.90 -7.75
N GLY A 171 -33.89 -33.15 -9.08
CA GLY A 171 -34.96 -33.64 -9.94
C GLY A 171 -35.91 -32.58 -10.52
N GLY A 172 -35.57 -31.30 -10.48
CA GLY A 172 -36.34 -30.22 -11.09
C GLY A 172 -35.68 -29.64 -12.33
N GLU A 173 -36.07 -30.08 -13.54
CA GLU A 173 -35.50 -29.58 -14.81
C GLU A 173 -35.68 -28.07 -15.07
N SER A 174 -36.56 -27.40 -14.31
CA SER A 174 -36.84 -25.95 -14.40
C SER A 174 -36.67 -25.23 -13.05
N ASP A 175 -35.99 -25.86 -12.10
CA ASP A 175 -35.76 -25.27 -10.79
C ASP A 175 -34.59 -24.28 -10.84
N ASN A 176 -34.89 -23.01 -10.63
CA ASN A 176 -33.89 -21.93 -10.62
C ASN A 176 -33.73 -21.24 -9.23
N ARG A 177 -34.20 -21.88 -8.17
CA ARG A 177 -34.24 -21.27 -6.83
C ARG A 177 -32.84 -20.92 -6.32
N ASN A 178 -31.83 -21.73 -6.64
CA ASN A 178 -30.48 -21.41 -6.23
C ASN A 178 -29.85 -20.30 -7.09
N ALA A 179 -30.16 -20.29 -8.38
CA ALA A 179 -29.78 -19.18 -9.25
C ALA A 179 -30.38 -17.84 -8.76
N GLN A 180 -31.62 -17.85 -8.23
CA GLN A 180 -32.21 -16.66 -7.63
C GLN A 180 -31.46 -16.22 -6.37
N LYS A 181 -31.03 -17.14 -5.48
CA LYS A 181 -30.21 -16.83 -4.34
C LYS A 181 -28.85 -16.22 -4.73
N LEU A 182 -28.22 -16.72 -5.81
CA LEU A 182 -27.00 -16.13 -6.36
C LEU A 182 -27.23 -14.69 -6.84
N LEU A 183 -28.39 -14.41 -7.43
CA LEU A 183 -28.78 -13.07 -7.85
C LEU A 183 -29.01 -12.16 -6.63
N ASP A 184 -29.62 -12.67 -5.57
CA ASP A 184 -29.90 -11.92 -4.33
C ASP A 184 -28.61 -11.45 -3.60
N LEU A 185 -27.45 -12.06 -3.90
CA LEU A 185 -26.15 -11.59 -3.39
C LEU A 185 -25.80 -10.14 -3.81
N GLN A 186 -26.42 -9.62 -4.86
CA GLN A 186 -26.21 -8.21 -5.25
C GLN A 186 -26.64 -7.23 -4.16
N ASP A 187 -27.69 -7.59 -3.43
CA ASP A 187 -28.30 -6.75 -2.39
C ASP A 187 -27.90 -7.18 -0.96
N ALA A 188 -27.15 -8.30 -0.86
CA ALA A 188 -26.69 -8.80 0.42
C ALA A 188 -25.48 -8.03 0.97
N ASN A 189 -25.45 -7.79 2.28
CA ASN A 189 -24.34 -7.12 2.97
C ASN A 189 -23.21 -8.10 3.25
N VAL A 190 -22.50 -8.52 2.20
CA VAL A 190 -21.43 -9.54 2.28
C VAL A 190 -20.04 -8.96 2.58
N VAL A 191 -19.85 -7.65 2.42
CA VAL A 191 -18.55 -7.00 2.67
C VAL A 191 -18.55 -6.42 4.08
N ASN A 192 -17.65 -6.91 4.94
CA ASN A 192 -17.51 -6.45 6.34
C ASN A 192 -18.83 -6.50 7.13
N GLY A 193 -19.77 -7.36 6.70
CA GLY A 193 -21.08 -7.55 7.33
C GLY A 193 -22.04 -6.36 7.26
N ASN A 194 -21.70 -5.28 6.56
CA ASN A 194 -22.47 -4.03 6.57
C ASN A 194 -22.59 -3.31 5.23
N ALA A 195 -22.00 -3.82 4.17
CA ALA A 195 -22.04 -3.21 2.85
C ALA A 195 -22.29 -4.24 1.75
N THR A 196 -23.02 -3.83 0.72
CA THR A 196 -23.15 -4.62 -0.51
C THR A 196 -21.86 -4.51 -1.33
N LEU A 197 -21.68 -5.40 -2.30
CA LEU A 197 -20.55 -5.35 -3.24
C LEU A 197 -20.48 -4.02 -4.00
N ALA A 198 -21.62 -3.50 -4.42
CA ALA A 198 -21.71 -2.22 -5.14
C ALA A 198 -21.33 -1.03 -4.24
N GLN A 199 -21.81 -1.02 -2.99
CA GLN A 199 -21.45 0.02 -2.01
C GLN A 199 -19.97 0.00 -1.66
N ALA A 200 -19.40 -1.19 -1.44
CA ALA A 200 -17.98 -1.36 -1.17
C ALA A 200 -17.12 -0.88 -2.34
N TYR A 201 -17.46 -1.24 -3.57
CA TYR A 201 -16.78 -0.76 -4.77
C TYR A 201 -16.87 0.77 -4.91
N ALA A 202 -18.06 1.35 -4.74
CA ALA A 202 -18.23 2.81 -4.78
C ALA A 202 -17.38 3.53 -3.71
N SER A 203 -17.27 2.94 -2.52
CA SER A 203 -16.39 3.45 -1.45
C SER A 203 -14.92 3.43 -1.85
N ILE A 204 -14.45 2.35 -2.51
CA ILE A 204 -13.08 2.24 -3.02
C ILE A 204 -12.81 3.35 -4.05
N VAL A 205 -13.69 3.49 -5.04
CA VAL A 205 -13.57 4.52 -6.09
C VAL A 205 -13.53 5.93 -5.50
N SER A 206 -14.42 6.21 -4.54
CA SER A 206 -14.45 7.50 -3.84
C SER A 206 -13.17 7.76 -3.04
N THR A 207 -12.65 6.76 -2.33
CA THR A 207 -11.41 6.87 -1.55
C THR A 207 -10.22 7.16 -2.46
N VAL A 208 -10.08 6.41 -3.55
CA VAL A 208 -8.99 6.60 -4.52
C VAL A 208 -9.11 7.97 -5.21
N GLY A 209 -10.33 8.36 -5.63
CA GLY A 209 -10.59 9.64 -6.28
C GLY A 209 -10.26 10.83 -5.38
N ASN A 210 -10.73 10.81 -4.13
CA ASN A 210 -10.44 11.87 -3.15
C ASN A 210 -8.94 11.96 -2.84
N LYS A 211 -8.26 10.81 -2.72
CA LYS A 211 -6.82 10.77 -2.48
C LYS A 211 -6.04 11.34 -3.66
N THR A 212 -6.41 10.96 -4.88
CA THR A 212 -5.79 11.48 -6.12
C THR A 212 -5.92 13.00 -6.18
N SER A 213 -7.13 13.55 -6.00
CA SER A 213 -7.36 14.98 -6.00
C SER A 213 -6.58 15.71 -4.91
N SER A 214 -6.50 15.14 -3.71
CA SER A 214 -5.71 15.69 -2.60
C SER A 214 -4.21 15.70 -2.91
N LEU A 215 -3.67 14.64 -3.49
CA LEU A 215 -2.27 14.55 -3.87
C LEU A 215 -1.92 15.51 -5.02
N GLU A 216 -2.80 15.68 -5.99
CA GLU A 216 -2.65 16.66 -7.08
C GLU A 216 -2.59 18.09 -6.55
N THR A 217 -3.51 18.45 -5.64
CA THR A 217 -3.50 19.76 -4.95
C THR A 217 -2.22 19.96 -4.15
N ALA A 218 -1.78 18.93 -3.39
CA ALA A 218 -0.55 18.99 -2.62
C ALA A 218 0.70 19.14 -3.53
N SER A 219 0.73 18.44 -4.67
CA SER A 219 1.81 18.56 -5.66
C SER A 219 1.92 19.97 -6.22
N THR A 220 0.79 20.55 -6.66
CA THR A 220 0.73 21.93 -7.17
C THR A 220 1.17 22.93 -6.11
N THR A 221 0.72 22.75 -4.87
CA THR A 221 1.12 23.63 -3.75
C THR A 221 2.63 23.54 -3.50
N GLN A 222 3.19 22.34 -3.51
CA GLN A 222 4.62 22.14 -3.30
C GLN A 222 5.46 22.74 -4.43
N GLU A 223 5.00 22.63 -5.68
CA GLU A 223 5.64 23.25 -6.83
C GLU A 223 5.67 24.78 -6.69
N ASN A 224 4.55 25.40 -6.29
CA ASN A 224 4.51 26.83 -6.03
C ASN A 224 5.48 27.26 -4.92
N VAL A 225 5.59 26.47 -3.84
CA VAL A 225 6.57 26.73 -2.77
C VAL A 225 8.00 26.65 -3.28
N VAL A 226 8.33 25.64 -4.09
CA VAL A 226 9.66 25.49 -4.69
C VAL A 226 9.98 26.68 -5.61
N ASN A 227 9.04 27.12 -6.44
CA ASN A 227 9.21 28.27 -7.32
C ASN A 227 9.48 29.55 -6.51
N GLN A 228 8.69 29.82 -5.46
CA GLN A 228 8.90 30.97 -4.57
C GLN A 228 10.28 30.93 -3.85
N LEU A 229 10.71 29.76 -3.41
CA LEU A 229 12.03 29.61 -2.78
C LEU A 229 13.14 29.83 -3.80
N THR A 230 12.97 29.36 -5.03
CA THR A 230 13.93 29.58 -6.13
C THR A 230 14.05 31.05 -6.48
N ASP A 231 12.91 31.76 -6.61
CA ASP A 231 12.88 33.20 -6.86
C ASP A 231 13.56 33.97 -5.72
N ARG A 232 13.30 33.56 -4.49
CA ARG A 232 13.96 34.15 -3.31
C ARG A 232 15.48 33.91 -3.29
N GLN A 233 15.91 32.71 -3.63
CA GLN A 233 17.33 32.37 -3.75
C GLN A 233 17.98 33.23 -4.84
N GLN A 234 17.34 33.36 -6.01
CA GLN A 234 17.85 34.19 -7.10
C GLN A 234 17.90 35.69 -6.73
N SER A 235 16.93 36.18 -5.96
CA SER A 235 16.92 37.59 -5.52
C SER A 235 18.06 37.92 -4.53
N VAL A 236 18.54 36.91 -3.77
CA VAL A 236 19.62 37.10 -2.77
C VAL A 236 20.99 36.79 -3.34
N SER A 237 21.10 35.77 -4.19
CA SER A 237 22.40 35.26 -4.71
C SER A 237 22.45 35.22 -6.23
N GLY A 238 21.45 35.74 -6.94
CA GLY A 238 21.45 35.89 -8.39
C GLY A 238 22.47 36.94 -8.83
N VAL A 239 23.27 36.60 -9.83
CA VAL A 239 24.20 37.54 -10.46
C VAL A 239 23.42 38.42 -11.42
N ASN A 240 23.32 39.71 -11.11
CA ASN A 240 22.79 40.71 -12.05
C ASN A 240 23.88 41.01 -13.10
N LEU A 241 23.68 40.51 -14.31
CA LEU A 241 24.65 40.68 -15.40
C LEU A 241 24.95 42.17 -15.70
N ASP A 242 23.97 43.08 -15.55
CA ASP A 242 24.15 44.51 -15.76
C ASP A 242 25.08 45.11 -14.69
N GLU A 243 24.93 44.67 -13.45
CA GLU A 243 25.77 45.11 -12.32
C GLU A 243 27.19 44.56 -12.46
N GLU A 244 27.35 43.29 -12.86
CA GLU A 244 28.64 42.71 -13.12
C GLU A 244 29.32 43.35 -14.31
N TYR A 245 28.57 43.71 -15.37
CA TYR A 245 29.12 44.44 -16.52
C TYR A 245 29.59 45.85 -16.11
N ALA A 246 28.83 46.55 -15.31
CA ALA A 246 29.19 47.85 -14.73
C ALA A 246 30.46 47.73 -13.86
N ASN A 247 30.55 46.71 -13.02
CA ASN A 247 31.71 46.41 -12.20
C ASN A 247 32.95 46.06 -13.07
N LEU A 248 32.78 45.26 -14.11
CA LEU A 248 33.84 44.92 -15.04
C LEU A 248 34.41 46.17 -15.71
N THR A 249 33.53 47.04 -16.20
CA THR A 249 33.90 48.32 -16.82
C THR A 249 34.68 49.21 -15.86
N LYS A 250 34.20 49.29 -14.61
CA LYS A 250 34.86 50.04 -13.51
C LYS A 250 36.28 49.48 -13.21
N TYR A 251 36.39 48.14 -13.13
CA TYR A 251 37.70 47.52 -12.87
C TYR A 251 38.66 47.69 -14.05
N GLN A 252 38.18 47.66 -15.29
CA GLN A 252 39.00 47.99 -16.48
C GLN A 252 39.52 49.42 -16.39
N GLN A 253 38.67 50.41 -16.02
CA GLN A 253 39.11 51.79 -15.81
C GLN A 253 40.13 51.92 -14.73
N TYR A 254 39.97 51.24 -13.60
CA TYR A 254 40.97 51.21 -12.52
C TYR A 254 42.30 50.59 -12.97
N TYR A 255 42.27 49.53 -13.77
CA TYR A 255 43.44 48.90 -14.31
C TYR A 255 44.22 49.87 -15.23
N MET A 256 43.49 50.57 -16.14
CA MET A 256 44.11 51.58 -17.02
C MET A 256 44.69 52.75 -16.23
N ALA A 257 44.00 53.25 -15.22
CA ALA A 257 44.47 54.33 -14.34
C ALA A 257 45.73 53.91 -13.56
N ASN A 258 45.76 52.71 -13.01
CA ASN A 258 46.91 52.18 -12.29
C ASN A 258 48.12 52.00 -13.26
N ALA A 259 47.89 51.53 -14.48
CA ALA A 259 48.95 51.44 -15.51
C ALA A 259 49.58 52.84 -15.83
N GLN A 260 48.71 53.88 -15.91
CA GLN A 260 49.16 55.23 -16.13
C GLN A 260 49.97 55.81 -14.95
N VAL A 261 49.54 55.50 -13.73
CA VAL A 261 50.30 55.87 -12.50
C VAL A 261 51.68 55.18 -12.52
N LEU A 262 51.78 53.92 -12.85
CA LEU A 262 53.05 53.22 -12.95
C LEU A 262 53.95 53.79 -14.03
N GLN A 263 53.41 54.13 -15.21
CA GLN A 263 54.18 54.81 -16.27
C GLN A 263 54.69 56.16 -15.79
N THR A 264 53.88 56.96 -15.11
CA THR A 264 54.28 58.26 -14.58
C THR A 264 55.37 58.11 -13.49
N ALA A 265 55.18 57.13 -12.59
CA ALA A 265 56.18 56.83 -11.56
C ALA A 265 57.53 56.38 -12.16
N SER A 266 57.48 55.55 -13.23
CA SER A 266 58.68 55.14 -13.95
C SER A 266 59.34 56.34 -14.63
N ALA A 267 58.60 57.21 -15.29
CA ALA A 267 59.13 58.42 -15.92
C ALA A 267 59.75 59.40 -14.91
N ILE A 268 59.14 59.55 -13.72
CA ILE A 268 59.72 60.36 -12.64
C ILE A 268 60.99 59.72 -12.12
N PHE A 269 61.04 58.41 -11.99
CA PHE A 269 62.25 57.69 -11.54
C PHE A 269 63.37 57.83 -12.56
N ASP A 270 63.09 57.67 -13.85
CA ASP A 270 64.06 57.85 -14.91
C ASP A 270 64.60 59.29 -14.96
N ALA A 271 63.73 60.28 -14.77
CA ALA A 271 64.13 61.67 -14.67
C ALA A 271 65.04 61.94 -13.46
N LEU A 272 64.77 61.37 -12.31
CA LEU A 272 65.60 61.44 -11.12
C LEU A 272 66.99 60.81 -11.31
N MET A 273 67.01 59.67 -12.01
CA MET A 273 68.30 58.99 -12.31
C MET A 273 69.15 59.73 -13.35
N SER A 274 68.52 60.56 -14.20
CA SER A 274 69.21 61.36 -15.21
C SER A 274 69.89 62.65 -14.67
N ILE A 275 69.57 63.04 -13.41
CA ILE A 275 70.13 64.23 -12.76
C ILE A 275 71.51 63.97 -12.07
N ARG A 276 72.05 62.77 -12.24
CA ARG A 276 73.33 62.37 -11.65
C ARG A 276 74.48 62.55 -12.64
#